data_cb2f1de09c860e8cb56f0149e682efda
#
_entry.id   cb2f1de09c860e8cb56f0149e682efda
#
_cell.length_a   1.000
_cell.length_b   1.000
_cell.length_c   1.000
_cell.angle_alpha   90.00
_cell.angle_beta   90.00
_cell.angle_gamma   90.00
#
_symmetry.space_group_name_H-M   'P 1'
#
loop_
_entity.id
_entity.type
_entity.pdbx_description
1 polymer ?
#
loop_
_entity_poly.entity_id
_entity_poly.type
_entity_poly.pdbx_seq_one_letter_code
_entity_poly.pdbx_strand_id
1 'polypeptide(L)'
;MLKVAVYGKGGIGKSTVTSNLAAAFANMGKRVIQIGCDPKADSTINLLGGEPLRPVMNYMREQDEEPDELAQISKEGYGGILCIETGGPTPGLGCAGRGIIATFQLLEDMELFEHYKPDVVLYDVLGDVVCGGFAAPIREGYADKVLIVTSGEKMALYAANNISSAVRNFEDRSYARVFGIVLNHRNVENEKEKVQAFSEKIGVPIVGEVPRSNEIIHWEEQGKTVIEGDPASEISRCFFDLATLLWKEEENA
;
A
#
# COMPACT_ATOMS: atom_id res chain seq x y z
N MET A 1 12.40 -8.24 8.19
CA MET A 1 11.93 -7.27 7.18
C MET A 1 10.42 -7.40 7.09
N LEU A 2 9.71 -6.37 7.51
CA LEU A 2 8.24 -6.33 7.47
C LEU A 2 7.75 -6.03 6.05
N LYS A 3 6.91 -6.90 5.49
CA LYS A 3 6.33 -6.74 4.15
C LYS A 3 4.80 -6.68 4.24
N VAL A 4 4.20 -5.55 3.85
CA VAL A 4 2.77 -5.30 3.99
C VAL A 4 2.14 -4.93 2.66
N ALA A 5 1.11 -5.63 2.24
CA ALA A 5 0.28 -5.24 1.11
C ALA A 5 -1.02 -4.57 1.58
N VAL A 6 -1.33 -3.41 1.01
CA VAL A 6 -2.52 -2.61 1.34
C VAL A 6 -3.54 -2.76 0.22
N TYR A 7 -4.69 -3.30 0.56
CA TYR A 7 -5.82 -3.53 -0.35
C TYR A 7 -7.06 -2.76 0.09
N GLY A 8 -8.03 -2.64 -0.78
CA GLY A 8 -9.32 -2.00 -0.51
C GLY A 8 -9.95 -1.44 -1.78
N LYS A 9 -11.22 -1.10 -1.76
CA LYS A 9 -11.98 -0.59 -2.90
C LYS A 9 -11.31 0.62 -3.56
N GLY A 10 -11.44 0.77 -4.87
CA GLY A 10 -11.00 1.97 -5.59
C GLY A 10 -11.55 3.26 -4.94
N GLY A 11 -10.68 4.26 -4.71
CA GLY A 11 -11.04 5.53 -4.08
C GLY A 11 -11.30 5.48 -2.57
N ILE A 12 -11.04 4.35 -1.89
CA ILE A 12 -11.24 4.23 -0.43
C ILE A 12 -10.17 4.94 0.40
N GLY A 13 -9.06 5.38 -0.21
CA GLY A 13 -7.94 6.04 0.45
C GLY A 13 -6.76 5.13 0.78
N LYS A 14 -6.58 4.04 0.01
CA LYS A 14 -5.42 3.15 0.17
C LYS A 14 -4.09 3.90 0.09
N SER A 15 -3.87 4.62 -1.00
CA SER A 15 -2.62 5.35 -1.24
C SER A 15 -2.35 6.41 -0.16
N THR A 16 -3.39 7.11 0.30
CA THR A 16 -3.30 8.02 1.46
C THR A 16 -2.84 7.26 2.71
N VAL A 17 -3.45 6.10 3.01
CA VAL A 17 -3.07 5.28 4.17
C VAL A 17 -1.65 4.75 4.02
N THR A 18 -1.30 4.22 2.84
CA THR A 18 0.02 3.64 2.58
C THR A 18 1.14 4.68 2.69
N SER A 19 0.98 5.85 2.08
CA SER A 19 2.00 6.91 2.11
C SER A 19 2.18 7.51 3.52
N ASN A 20 1.09 7.69 4.27
CA ASN A 20 1.20 8.13 5.66
C ASN A 20 1.82 7.05 6.56
N LEU A 21 1.52 5.77 6.32
CA LEU A 21 2.14 4.66 7.03
C LEU A 21 3.66 4.57 6.72
N ALA A 22 4.06 4.75 5.45
CA ALA A 22 5.45 4.83 5.04
C ALA A 22 6.19 5.97 5.75
N ALA A 23 5.58 7.16 5.77
CA ALA A 23 6.12 8.33 6.45
C ALA A 23 6.22 8.12 7.96
N ALA A 24 5.25 7.44 8.59
CA ALA A 24 5.31 7.08 10.00
C ALA A 24 6.49 6.15 10.30
N PHE A 25 6.69 5.10 9.51
CA PHE A 25 7.85 4.22 9.67
C PHE A 25 9.18 4.95 9.46
N ALA A 26 9.29 5.83 8.46
CA ALA A 26 10.49 6.63 8.24
C ALA A 26 10.80 7.54 9.46
N ASN A 27 9.78 8.18 10.05
CA ASN A 27 9.94 8.95 11.30
C ASN A 27 10.33 8.08 12.51
N MET A 28 9.99 6.79 12.50
CA MET A 28 10.45 5.81 13.49
C MET A 28 11.90 5.34 13.22
N GLY A 29 12.58 5.92 12.23
CA GLY A 29 13.96 5.60 11.87
C GLY A 29 14.10 4.30 11.05
N LYS A 30 13.03 3.82 10.41
CA LYS A 30 13.05 2.64 9.57
C LYS A 30 13.36 2.99 8.13
N ARG A 31 14.12 2.12 7.45
CA ARG A 31 14.32 2.22 5.99
C ARG A 31 13.11 1.61 5.29
N VAL A 32 12.43 2.42 4.49
CA VAL A 32 11.14 2.06 3.88
C VAL A 32 11.24 2.05 2.37
N ILE A 33 10.63 1.05 1.74
CA ILE A 33 10.31 1.05 0.31
C ILE A 33 8.79 1.12 0.19
N GLN A 34 8.26 2.01 -0.67
CA GLN A 34 6.86 1.99 -1.10
C GLN A 34 6.79 1.69 -2.59
N ILE A 35 6.05 0.63 -2.94
CA ILE A 35 5.82 0.19 -4.32
C ILE A 35 4.35 0.37 -4.67
N GLY A 36 4.05 1.32 -5.57
CA GLY A 36 2.71 1.52 -6.13
C GLY A 36 2.41 0.48 -7.20
N CYS A 37 1.34 -0.29 -6.99
CA CYS A 37 0.88 -1.36 -7.88
C CYS A 37 -0.43 -1.01 -8.58
N ASP A 38 -0.66 0.26 -8.87
CA ASP A 38 -1.81 0.76 -9.64
C ASP A 38 -1.32 1.29 -11.00
N PRO A 39 -1.99 0.97 -12.12
CA PRO A 39 -1.68 1.55 -13.43
C PRO A 39 -1.68 3.08 -13.48
N LYS A 40 -2.34 3.75 -12.54
CA LYS A 40 -2.34 5.22 -12.45
C LYS A 40 -1.01 5.78 -11.99
N ALA A 41 -0.20 4.98 -11.27
CA ALA A 41 1.11 5.37 -10.75
C ALA A 41 1.05 6.67 -9.92
N ASP A 42 0.11 6.72 -8.98
CA ASP A 42 -0.15 7.88 -8.12
C ASP A 42 0.06 7.59 -6.61
N SER A 43 0.56 6.40 -6.30
CA SER A 43 0.73 5.94 -4.92
C SER A 43 1.76 6.77 -4.14
N THR A 44 2.86 7.14 -4.78
CA THR A 44 4.03 7.76 -4.14
C THR A 44 4.08 9.29 -4.25
N ILE A 45 3.08 9.88 -4.91
CA ILE A 45 3.09 11.31 -5.26
C ILE A 45 3.21 12.23 -4.02
N ASN A 46 2.56 11.87 -2.90
CA ASN A 46 2.61 12.65 -1.66
C ASN A 46 3.89 12.41 -0.83
N LEU A 47 4.72 11.48 -1.23
CA LEU A 47 6.07 11.28 -0.68
C LEU A 47 7.13 12.02 -1.51
N LEU A 48 6.78 12.42 -2.72
CA LEU A 48 7.67 13.07 -3.70
C LEU A 48 7.37 14.56 -3.90
N GLY A 49 6.67 15.19 -2.93
CA GLY A 49 6.37 16.62 -3.01
C GLY A 49 5.31 16.96 -4.06
N GLY A 50 4.44 16.03 -4.42
CA GLY A 50 3.41 16.19 -5.46
C GLY A 50 3.92 15.87 -6.88
N GLU A 51 5.18 15.47 -7.03
CA GLU A 51 5.74 15.11 -8.34
C GLU A 51 5.42 13.66 -8.70
N PRO A 52 4.93 13.38 -9.92
CA PRO A 52 4.73 12.01 -10.37
C PRO A 52 6.08 11.31 -10.62
N LEU A 53 6.16 10.03 -10.26
CA LEU A 53 7.28 9.18 -10.60
C LEU A 53 7.02 8.46 -11.94
N ARG A 54 8.04 8.38 -12.80
CA ARG A 54 7.97 7.59 -14.04
C ARG A 54 7.83 6.11 -13.67
N PRO A 55 6.74 5.43 -14.10
CA PRO A 55 6.57 4.02 -13.79
C PRO A 55 7.56 3.11 -14.51
N VAL A 56 7.91 1.99 -13.86
CA VAL A 56 8.82 0.97 -14.41
C VAL A 56 8.38 0.49 -15.81
N MET A 57 7.10 0.15 -15.95
CA MET A 57 6.54 -0.31 -17.23
C MET A 57 6.59 0.77 -18.33
N ASN A 58 6.56 2.05 -17.96
CA ASN A 58 6.71 3.14 -18.91
C ASN A 58 8.18 3.27 -19.35
N TYR A 59 9.11 3.16 -18.39
CA TYR A 59 10.54 3.16 -18.67
C TYR A 59 10.88 2.08 -19.71
N MET A 60 10.57 0.81 -19.40
CA MET A 60 10.87 -0.34 -20.27
C MET A 60 10.29 -0.18 -21.68
N ARG A 61 9.08 0.37 -21.78
CA ARG A 61 8.41 0.57 -23.08
C ARG A 61 9.02 1.71 -23.90
N GLU A 62 9.48 2.79 -23.26
CA GLU A 62 10.02 3.96 -23.93
C GLU A 62 11.49 3.77 -24.33
N GLN A 63 12.24 2.99 -23.56
CA GLN A 63 13.65 2.69 -23.85
C GLN A 63 13.82 1.43 -24.71
N ASP A 64 12.77 0.58 -24.80
CA ASP A 64 12.83 -0.76 -25.42
C ASP A 64 13.92 -1.67 -24.81
N GLU A 65 14.28 -1.39 -23.54
CA GLU A 65 15.30 -2.10 -22.77
C GLU A 65 14.96 -2.06 -21.27
N GLU A 66 15.58 -2.97 -20.50
CA GLU A 66 15.49 -2.99 -19.06
C GLU A 66 16.41 -1.94 -18.42
N PRO A 67 16.06 -1.40 -17.25
CA PRO A 67 16.95 -0.45 -16.55
C PRO A 67 18.20 -1.15 -16.02
N ASP A 68 19.35 -0.50 -16.19
CA ASP A 68 20.64 -0.96 -15.66
C ASP A 68 20.84 -0.58 -14.18
N GLU A 69 20.18 0.50 -13.75
CA GLU A 69 20.33 1.06 -12.41
C GLU A 69 18.96 1.34 -11.76
N LEU A 70 18.82 1.05 -10.46
CA LEU A 70 17.61 1.32 -9.69
C LEU A 70 17.20 2.81 -9.74
N ALA A 71 18.16 3.73 -9.81
CA ALA A 71 17.89 5.16 -9.90
C ALA A 71 17.09 5.59 -11.14
N GLN A 72 17.02 4.75 -12.18
CA GLN A 72 16.26 5.03 -13.40
C GLN A 72 14.75 4.80 -13.20
N ILE A 73 14.38 3.99 -12.20
CA ILE A 73 13.00 3.54 -11.95
C ILE A 73 12.53 3.77 -10.50
N SER A 74 13.35 4.40 -9.69
CA SER A 74 13.04 4.73 -8.30
C SER A 74 13.49 6.15 -7.97
N LYS A 75 12.90 6.73 -6.93
CA LYS A 75 13.27 8.05 -6.39
C LYS A 75 13.13 8.04 -4.87
N GLU A 76 14.09 8.62 -4.17
CA GLU A 76 13.97 8.87 -2.75
C GLU A 76 13.03 10.06 -2.49
N GLY A 77 12.05 9.84 -1.63
CA GLY A 77 11.10 10.83 -1.17
C GLY A 77 11.29 11.22 0.29
N TYR A 78 10.22 11.70 0.91
CA TYR A 78 10.20 12.11 2.31
C TYR A 78 10.87 11.08 3.23
N GLY A 79 11.73 11.55 4.12
CA GLY A 79 12.40 10.71 5.12
C GLY A 79 13.33 9.62 4.54
N GLY A 80 13.74 9.72 3.26
CA GLY A 80 14.56 8.71 2.58
C GLY A 80 13.78 7.47 2.14
N ILE A 81 12.45 7.57 2.04
CA ILE A 81 11.60 6.47 1.53
C ILE A 81 11.91 6.25 0.05
N LEU A 82 12.29 5.03 -0.32
CA LEU A 82 12.45 4.67 -1.72
C LEU A 82 11.09 4.42 -2.36
N CYS A 83 10.74 5.26 -3.33
CA CYS A 83 9.48 5.23 -4.05
C CYS A 83 9.65 4.53 -5.40
N ILE A 84 8.75 3.59 -5.73
CA ILE A 84 8.70 2.87 -7.00
C ILE A 84 7.24 2.80 -7.45
N GLU A 85 6.99 3.01 -8.74
CA GLU A 85 5.66 2.84 -9.36
C GLU A 85 5.75 1.77 -10.45
N THR A 86 4.94 0.73 -10.34
CA THR A 86 4.95 -0.34 -11.35
C THR A 86 4.37 0.14 -12.68
N GLY A 87 3.31 0.95 -12.61
CA GLY A 87 2.56 1.35 -13.78
C GLY A 87 1.70 0.23 -14.36
N GLY A 88 1.28 0.40 -15.60
CA GLY A 88 0.42 -0.55 -16.29
C GLY A 88 0.72 -0.66 -17.78
N PRO A 89 0.06 -1.60 -18.47
CA PRO A 89 0.18 -1.72 -19.91
C PRO A 89 -0.40 -0.48 -20.61
N THR A 90 -0.09 -0.36 -21.89
CA THR A 90 -0.76 0.65 -22.74
C THR A 90 -2.28 0.48 -22.60
N PRO A 91 -3.03 1.57 -22.36
CA PRO A 91 -4.49 1.51 -22.27
C PRO A 91 -5.11 0.73 -23.45
N GLY A 92 -5.94 -0.25 -23.13
CA GLY A 92 -6.55 -1.14 -24.13
C GLY A 92 -5.69 -2.34 -24.59
N LEU A 93 -4.43 -2.42 -24.17
CA LEU A 93 -3.51 -3.49 -24.59
C LEU A 93 -2.97 -4.25 -23.37
N GLY A 94 -3.62 -5.31 -22.96
CA GLY A 94 -3.09 -6.24 -21.95
C GLY A 94 -3.67 -6.11 -20.55
N CYS A 95 -3.19 -6.98 -19.66
CA CYS A 95 -3.60 -7.04 -18.26
C CYS A 95 -2.58 -6.31 -17.37
N ALA A 96 -3.03 -5.35 -16.56
CA ALA A 96 -2.18 -4.60 -15.63
C ALA A 96 -1.41 -5.51 -14.64
N GLY A 97 -2.01 -6.63 -14.25
CA GLY A 97 -1.38 -7.57 -13.37
C GLY A 97 -0.11 -8.25 -13.91
N ARG A 98 0.05 -8.34 -15.23
CA ARG A 98 1.30 -8.83 -15.82
C ARG A 98 2.43 -7.81 -15.65
N GLY A 99 2.12 -6.52 -15.70
CA GLY A 99 3.08 -5.46 -15.45
C GLY A 99 3.64 -5.50 -14.02
N ILE A 100 2.76 -5.77 -13.04
CA ILE A 100 3.17 -5.91 -11.63
C ILE A 100 4.15 -7.08 -11.47
N ILE A 101 3.83 -8.26 -12.03
CA ILE A 101 4.70 -9.44 -11.97
C ILE A 101 6.04 -9.15 -12.64
N ALA A 102 6.03 -8.58 -13.84
CA ALA A 102 7.27 -8.25 -14.56
C ALA A 102 8.13 -7.25 -13.78
N THR A 103 7.50 -6.21 -13.18
CA THR A 103 8.22 -5.27 -12.33
C THR A 103 8.83 -5.96 -11.10
N PHE A 104 8.10 -6.84 -10.44
CA PHE A 104 8.63 -7.53 -9.26
C PHE A 104 9.82 -8.43 -9.60
N GLN A 105 9.74 -9.18 -10.70
CA GLN A 105 10.86 -9.98 -11.21
C GLN A 105 12.07 -9.11 -11.52
N LEU A 106 11.88 -7.99 -12.21
CA LEU A 106 12.96 -7.04 -12.50
C LEU A 106 13.61 -6.50 -11.21
N LEU A 107 12.81 -6.13 -10.19
CA LEU A 107 13.34 -5.64 -8.92
C LEU A 107 14.12 -6.71 -8.15
N GLU A 108 13.74 -8.00 -8.28
CA GLU A 108 14.49 -9.15 -7.77
C GLU A 108 15.79 -9.35 -8.54
N ASP A 109 15.77 -9.33 -9.89
CA ASP A 109 16.94 -9.47 -10.73
C ASP A 109 17.96 -8.34 -10.50
N MET A 110 17.47 -7.14 -10.14
CA MET A 110 18.29 -6.00 -9.71
C MET A 110 18.73 -6.05 -8.24
N GLU A 111 18.45 -7.14 -7.52
CA GLU A 111 18.80 -7.33 -6.10
C GLU A 111 18.38 -6.14 -5.21
N LEU A 112 17.17 -5.56 -5.46
CA LEU A 112 16.70 -4.37 -4.76
C LEU A 112 16.78 -4.51 -3.22
N PHE A 113 16.31 -5.64 -2.68
CA PHE A 113 16.22 -5.83 -1.24
C PHE A 113 17.59 -6.04 -0.60
N GLU A 114 18.53 -6.67 -1.31
CA GLU A 114 19.90 -6.91 -0.90
C GLU A 114 20.72 -5.61 -0.88
N HIS A 115 20.52 -4.75 -1.88
CA HIS A 115 21.22 -3.48 -2.00
C HIS A 115 20.66 -2.42 -1.05
N TYR A 116 19.33 -2.24 -1.01
CA TYR A 116 18.70 -1.21 -0.19
C TYR A 116 18.57 -1.64 1.28
N LYS A 117 18.40 -2.94 1.58
CA LYS A 117 18.21 -3.54 2.91
C LYS A 117 17.10 -2.83 3.70
N PRO A 118 15.86 -2.83 3.21
CA PRO A 118 14.76 -2.17 3.88
C PRO A 118 14.38 -2.88 5.19
N ASP A 119 13.89 -2.09 6.16
CA ASP A 119 13.21 -2.62 7.34
C ASP A 119 11.74 -2.92 7.02
N VAL A 120 11.14 -2.10 6.15
CA VAL A 120 9.72 -2.16 5.78
C VAL A 120 9.54 -2.03 4.27
N VAL A 121 8.69 -2.87 3.69
CA VAL A 121 8.23 -2.77 2.30
C VAL A 121 6.71 -2.67 2.28
N LEU A 122 6.17 -1.60 1.69
CA LEU A 122 4.75 -1.37 1.54
C LEU A 122 4.35 -1.49 0.08
N TYR A 123 3.37 -2.35 -0.21
CA TYR A 123 2.76 -2.50 -1.53
C TYR A 123 1.38 -1.85 -1.52
N ASP A 124 1.20 -0.75 -2.27
CA ASP A 124 -0.11 -0.12 -2.47
C ASP A 124 -0.80 -0.75 -3.68
N VAL A 125 -1.69 -1.70 -3.42
CA VAL A 125 -2.25 -2.56 -4.46
C VAL A 125 -3.60 -2.08 -4.96
N LEU A 126 -3.82 -2.10 -6.27
CA LEU A 126 -5.12 -1.77 -6.88
C LEU A 126 -6.25 -2.67 -6.31
N GLY A 127 -7.33 -2.05 -6.00
CA GLY A 127 -8.31 -2.34 -4.99
C GLY A 127 -9.27 -3.48 -5.08
N ASP A 128 -10.09 -3.65 -6.08
CA ASP A 128 -11.31 -4.46 -5.91
C ASP A 128 -11.35 -5.74 -6.74
N VAL A 129 -10.35 -6.00 -7.52
CA VAL A 129 -10.33 -7.21 -8.37
C VAL A 129 -9.10 -8.04 -8.05
N VAL A 130 -9.31 -9.16 -7.41
CA VAL A 130 -8.25 -10.15 -7.19
C VAL A 130 -8.09 -10.97 -8.48
N CYS A 131 -7.69 -10.33 -9.57
CA CYS A 131 -7.21 -11.08 -10.73
C CYS A 131 -5.77 -11.55 -10.48
N GLY A 132 -5.34 -12.57 -11.25
CA GLY A 132 -4.07 -13.26 -10.99
C GLY A 132 -2.86 -12.36 -10.76
N GLY A 133 -2.73 -11.22 -11.45
CA GLY A 133 -1.59 -10.32 -11.30
C GLY A 133 -1.67 -9.39 -10.09
N PHE A 134 -2.86 -8.94 -9.69
CA PHE A 134 -3.03 -8.16 -8.45
C PHE A 134 -2.96 -9.02 -7.20
N ALA A 135 -3.00 -10.34 -7.34
CA ALA A 135 -2.73 -11.27 -6.27
C ALA A 135 -1.23 -11.64 -6.17
N ALA A 136 -0.37 -11.15 -7.06
CA ALA A 136 1.06 -11.45 -7.02
C ALA A 136 1.69 -11.11 -5.66
N PRO A 137 1.49 -9.92 -5.07
CA PRO A 137 2.04 -9.62 -3.75
C PRO A 137 1.64 -10.62 -2.67
N ILE A 138 0.45 -11.21 -2.78
CA ILE A 138 -0.05 -12.18 -1.80
C ILE A 138 0.51 -13.59 -2.07
N ARG A 139 0.55 -14.01 -3.35
CA ARG A 139 0.83 -15.42 -3.73
C ARG A 139 2.31 -15.78 -3.76
N GLU A 140 3.16 -14.83 -4.07
CA GLU A 140 4.57 -15.08 -4.40
C GLU A 140 5.53 -14.74 -3.25
N GLY A 141 5.00 -14.53 -2.03
CA GLY A 141 5.80 -14.27 -0.85
C GLY A 141 6.41 -12.85 -0.80
N TYR A 142 5.89 -11.93 -1.64
CA TYR A 142 6.29 -10.52 -1.57
C TYR A 142 5.77 -9.85 -0.31
N ALA A 143 4.54 -10.12 0.10
CA ALA A 143 3.97 -9.64 1.34
C ALA A 143 3.73 -10.78 2.34
N ASP A 144 3.91 -10.49 3.63
CA ASP A 144 3.62 -11.39 4.75
C ASP A 144 2.27 -11.05 5.38
N LYS A 145 1.94 -9.76 5.37
CA LYS A 145 0.73 -9.22 6.00
C LYS A 145 -0.11 -8.43 4.99
N VAL A 146 -1.42 -8.56 5.09
CA VAL A 146 -2.39 -7.81 4.28
C VAL A 146 -3.20 -6.89 5.18
N LEU A 147 -3.18 -5.58 4.89
CA LEU A 147 -4.11 -4.60 5.45
C LEU A 147 -5.26 -4.38 4.46
N ILE A 148 -6.49 -4.37 4.97
CA ILE A 148 -7.68 -4.09 4.18
C ILE A 148 -8.24 -2.73 4.60
N VAL A 149 -8.08 -1.72 3.76
CA VAL A 149 -8.68 -0.39 3.96
C VAL A 149 -10.14 -0.43 3.52
N THR A 150 -11.05 -0.08 4.41
CA THR A 150 -12.49 -0.07 4.14
C THR A 150 -13.21 1.07 4.85
N SER A 151 -14.50 1.22 4.62
CA SER A 151 -15.42 2.14 5.28
C SER A 151 -16.74 1.44 5.57
N GLY A 152 -17.70 2.14 6.20
CA GLY A 152 -19.05 1.63 6.43
C GLY A 152 -19.95 1.56 5.18
N GLU A 153 -19.44 1.95 4.02
CA GLU A 153 -20.17 1.85 2.74
C GLU A 153 -20.33 0.39 2.31
N LYS A 154 -21.56 0.03 1.88
CA LYS A 154 -21.89 -1.35 1.47
C LYS A 154 -20.91 -1.94 0.45
N MET A 155 -20.52 -1.14 -0.55
CA MET A 155 -19.60 -1.61 -1.60
C MET A 155 -18.15 -1.71 -1.14
N ALA A 156 -17.74 -0.91 -0.14
CA ALA A 156 -16.44 -1.03 0.47
C ALA A 156 -16.33 -2.33 1.30
N LEU A 157 -17.35 -2.63 2.09
CA LEU A 157 -17.44 -3.88 2.86
C LEU A 157 -17.51 -5.11 1.93
N TYR A 158 -18.22 -5.01 0.79
CA TYR A 158 -18.25 -6.08 -0.20
C TYR A 158 -16.86 -6.36 -0.80
N ALA A 159 -16.15 -5.32 -1.20
CA ALA A 159 -14.77 -5.44 -1.69
C ALA A 159 -13.84 -6.03 -0.63
N ALA A 160 -13.93 -5.54 0.61
CA ALA A 160 -13.16 -6.06 1.75
C ALA A 160 -13.40 -7.56 2.00
N ASN A 161 -14.66 -8.01 1.88
CA ASN A 161 -15.00 -9.44 1.99
C ASN A 161 -14.34 -10.27 0.87
N ASN A 162 -14.38 -9.79 -0.37
CA ASN A 162 -13.78 -10.48 -1.51
C ASN A 162 -12.26 -10.58 -1.36
N ILE A 163 -11.60 -9.50 -0.90
CA ILE A 163 -10.17 -9.47 -0.63
C ILE A 163 -9.82 -10.46 0.47
N SER A 164 -10.53 -10.42 1.61
CA SER A 164 -10.31 -11.35 2.72
C SER A 164 -10.45 -12.81 2.28
N SER A 165 -11.50 -13.12 1.50
CA SER A 165 -11.73 -14.47 0.97
C SER A 165 -10.62 -14.91 0.01
N ALA A 166 -10.13 -14.00 -0.84
CA ALA A 166 -9.05 -14.29 -1.77
C ALA A 166 -7.72 -14.57 -1.04
N VAL A 167 -7.38 -13.77 -0.03
CA VAL A 167 -6.16 -14.00 0.78
C VAL A 167 -6.23 -15.37 1.46
N ARG A 168 -7.35 -15.70 2.09
CA ARG A 168 -7.56 -16.99 2.77
C ARG A 168 -7.38 -18.20 1.86
N ASN A 169 -7.73 -18.08 0.59
CA ASN A 169 -7.52 -19.18 -0.38
C ASN A 169 -6.04 -19.52 -0.61
N PHE A 170 -5.13 -18.68 -0.14
CA PHE A 170 -3.68 -18.85 -0.26
C PHE A 170 -2.97 -19.10 1.08
N GLU A 171 -3.64 -18.96 2.23
CA GLU A 171 -3.05 -19.17 3.58
C GLU A 171 -2.41 -20.55 3.73
N ASP A 172 -3.03 -21.60 3.18
CA ASP A 172 -2.49 -22.99 3.23
C ASP A 172 -1.14 -23.16 2.51
N ARG A 173 -0.69 -22.16 1.74
CA ARG A 173 0.54 -22.19 0.96
C ARG A 173 1.68 -21.38 1.59
N SER A 174 1.56 -20.97 2.83
CA SER A 174 2.50 -20.07 3.52
C SER A 174 2.66 -18.70 2.86
N TYR A 175 1.61 -18.21 2.20
CA TYR A 175 1.54 -16.88 1.63
C TYR A 175 1.03 -15.84 2.65
N ALA A 176 0.83 -14.60 2.19
CA ALA A 176 0.36 -13.51 3.04
C ALA A 176 -0.94 -13.86 3.78
N ARG A 177 -1.05 -13.40 5.03
CA ARG A 177 -2.27 -13.49 5.85
C ARG A 177 -2.94 -12.13 5.99
N VAL A 178 -4.25 -12.12 6.18
CA VAL A 178 -4.96 -10.88 6.54
C VAL A 178 -4.56 -10.50 7.97
N PHE A 179 -3.86 -9.37 8.09
CA PHE A 179 -3.45 -8.83 9.38
C PHE A 179 -4.61 -8.09 10.06
N GLY A 180 -5.32 -7.25 9.30
CA GLY A 180 -6.43 -6.51 9.87
C GLY A 180 -7.09 -5.52 8.91
N ILE A 181 -8.14 -4.90 9.43
CA ILE A 181 -8.92 -3.85 8.78
C ILE A 181 -8.44 -2.49 9.26
N VAL A 182 -8.22 -1.56 8.32
CA VAL A 182 -8.10 -0.13 8.61
C VAL A 182 -9.42 0.53 8.21
N LEU A 183 -10.16 1.04 9.20
CA LEU A 183 -11.36 1.82 8.98
C LEU A 183 -11.00 3.24 8.58
N ASN A 184 -11.18 3.59 7.31
CA ASN A 184 -11.04 4.95 6.81
C ASN A 184 -12.43 5.59 6.72
N HIS A 185 -12.73 6.48 7.67
CA HIS A 185 -14.07 7.05 7.82
C HIS A 185 -14.52 7.88 6.62
N ARG A 186 -15.79 7.69 6.22
CA ARG A 186 -16.47 8.40 5.13
C ARG A 186 -17.72 9.14 5.59
N ASN A 187 -17.91 9.29 6.92
CA ASN A 187 -19.10 9.88 7.53
C ASN A 187 -20.39 9.11 7.17
N VAL A 188 -20.31 7.80 7.08
CA VAL A 188 -21.48 6.93 6.90
C VAL A 188 -22.21 6.79 8.24
N GLU A 189 -23.53 6.84 8.22
CA GLU A 189 -24.35 6.63 9.43
C GLU A 189 -24.05 5.27 10.08
N ASN A 190 -23.80 5.25 11.39
CA ASN A 190 -23.42 4.06 12.18
C ASN A 190 -22.22 3.31 11.55
N GLU A 191 -21.22 4.06 11.08
CA GLU A 191 -20.09 3.51 10.31
C GLU A 191 -19.28 2.52 11.14
N LYS A 192 -18.97 2.89 12.37
CA LYS A 192 -18.14 2.07 13.26
C LYS A 192 -18.85 0.75 13.61
N GLU A 193 -20.12 0.80 13.94
CA GLU A 193 -20.93 -0.38 14.24
C GLU A 193 -21.05 -1.32 13.04
N LYS A 194 -21.21 -0.77 11.83
CA LYS A 194 -21.27 -1.56 10.59
C LYS A 194 -19.95 -2.28 10.33
N VAL A 195 -18.82 -1.58 10.48
CA VAL A 195 -17.49 -2.17 10.24
C VAL A 195 -17.14 -3.14 11.36
N GLN A 196 -17.54 -2.88 12.61
CA GLN A 196 -17.35 -3.80 13.73
C GLN A 196 -18.12 -5.11 13.50
N ALA A 197 -19.40 -5.04 13.14
CA ALA A 197 -20.21 -6.23 12.83
C ALA A 197 -19.64 -7.02 11.62
N PHE A 198 -19.10 -6.31 10.64
CA PHE A 198 -18.41 -6.93 9.51
C PHE A 198 -17.10 -7.61 9.93
N SER A 199 -16.27 -6.96 10.73
CA SER A 199 -15.04 -7.49 11.32
C SER A 199 -15.28 -8.80 12.06
N GLU A 200 -16.27 -8.83 12.93
CA GLU A 200 -16.69 -10.02 13.67
C GLU A 200 -17.17 -11.14 12.74
N LYS A 201 -17.98 -10.80 11.73
CA LYS A 201 -18.49 -11.76 10.74
C LYS A 201 -17.40 -12.47 9.97
N ILE A 202 -16.35 -11.73 9.55
CA ILE A 202 -15.24 -12.30 8.79
C ILE A 202 -14.06 -12.76 9.65
N GLY A 203 -14.11 -12.51 10.98
CA GLY A 203 -13.04 -12.88 11.91
C GLY A 203 -11.71 -12.17 11.64
N VAL A 204 -11.75 -10.90 11.21
CA VAL A 204 -10.57 -10.07 10.96
C VAL A 204 -10.65 -8.82 11.82
N PRO A 205 -9.68 -8.53 12.69
CA PRO A 205 -9.75 -7.41 13.62
C PRO A 205 -9.64 -6.04 12.92
N ILE A 206 -10.25 -5.01 13.50
CA ILE A 206 -9.97 -3.61 13.17
C ILE A 206 -8.67 -3.24 13.89
N VAL A 207 -7.64 -2.89 13.14
CA VAL A 207 -6.27 -2.60 13.64
C VAL A 207 -5.90 -1.13 13.57
N GLY A 208 -6.73 -0.31 12.91
CA GLY A 208 -6.56 1.13 12.81
C GLY A 208 -7.83 1.82 12.37
N GLU A 209 -7.99 3.06 12.82
CA GLU A 209 -9.08 3.94 12.42
C GLU A 209 -8.49 5.28 11.97
N VAL A 210 -8.84 5.72 10.78
CA VAL A 210 -8.44 7.03 10.22
C VAL A 210 -9.69 7.89 10.12
N PRO A 211 -9.82 8.93 10.95
CA PRO A 211 -10.96 9.84 10.90
C PRO A 211 -11.02 10.61 9.57
N ARG A 212 -12.21 10.99 9.14
CA ARG A 212 -12.38 11.93 8.03
C ARG A 212 -11.84 13.30 8.47
N SER A 213 -10.76 13.77 7.84
CA SER A 213 -10.11 15.02 8.21
C SER A 213 -9.80 15.88 6.99
N ASN A 214 -10.05 17.17 7.12
CA ASN A 214 -9.61 18.17 6.13
C ASN A 214 -8.08 18.39 6.19
N GLU A 215 -7.44 18.01 7.28
CA GLU A 215 -6.00 18.11 7.45
C GLU A 215 -5.25 17.20 6.46
N ILE A 216 -5.75 15.97 6.24
CA ILE A 216 -5.20 15.08 5.21
C ILE A 216 -5.28 15.75 3.84
N ILE A 217 -6.46 16.28 3.48
CA ILE A 217 -6.67 16.94 2.18
C ILE A 217 -5.75 18.16 2.04
N HIS A 218 -5.62 18.95 3.10
CA HIS A 218 -4.77 20.14 3.12
C HIS A 218 -3.30 19.81 2.80
N TRP A 219 -2.75 18.74 3.36
CA TRP A 219 -1.37 18.35 3.10
C TRP A 219 -1.20 17.65 1.75
N GLU A 220 -2.19 16.84 1.34
CA GLU A 220 -2.19 16.23 0.00
C GLU A 220 -2.20 17.29 -1.12
N GLU A 221 -2.94 18.40 -0.97
CA GLU A 221 -2.92 19.55 -1.90
C GLU A 221 -1.54 20.21 -1.99
N GLN A 222 -0.69 20.04 -0.99
CA GLN A 222 0.69 20.51 -0.98
C GLN A 222 1.70 19.42 -1.40
N GLY A 223 1.22 18.26 -1.87
CA GLY A 223 2.05 17.13 -2.24
C GLY A 223 2.73 16.44 -1.06
N LYS A 224 2.14 16.49 0.13
CA LYS A 224 2.69 15.97 1.39
C LYS A 224 1.76 14.97 2.05
N THR A 225 2.35 14.10 2.87
CA THR A 225 1.60 13.33 3.84
C THR A 225 1.26 14.19 5.06
N VAL A 226 0.25 13.79 5.86
CA VAL A 226 -0.04 14.48 7.12
C VAL A 226 1.11 14.35 8.11
N ILE A 227 1.83 13.23 8.08
CA ILE A 227 3.03 12.99 8.89
C ILE A 227 4.15 13.99 8.57
N GLU A 228 4.35 14.30 7.28
CA GLU A 228 5.34 15.31 6.87
C GLU A 228 4.90 16.71 7.28
N GLY A 229 3.61 17.02 7.15
CA GLY A 229 3.07 18.34 7.42
C GLY A 229 2.95 18.68 8.89
N ASP A 230 2.36 17.78 9.69
CA ASP A 230 2.25 17.92 11.16
C ASP A 230 2.33 16.54 11.84
N PRO A 231 3.55 16.08 12.17
CA PRO A 231 3.75 14.78 12.83
C PRO A 231 3.15 14.71 14.26
N ALA A 232 2.80 15.85 14.87
CA ALA A 232 2.23 15.91 16.21
C ALA A 232 0.69 15.90 16.23
N SER A 233 0.05 15.99 15.08
CA SER A 233 -1.41 16.04 14.98
C SER A 233 -2.08 14.75 15.47
N GLU A 234 -3.38 14.83 15.80
CA GLU A 234 -4.17 13.65 16.17
C GLU A 234 -4.29 12.66 15.00
N ILE A 235 -4.35 13.16 13.77
CA ILE A 235 -4.41 12.33 12.57
C ILE A 235 -3.09 11.59 12.37
N SER A 236 -1.95 12.26 12.52
CA SER A 236 -0.63 11.64 12.45
C SER A 236 -0.46 10.53 13.48
N ARG A 237 -1.01 10.72 14.68
CA ARG A 237 -0.98 9.71 15.75
C ARG A 237 -1.65 8.40 15.32
N CYS A 238 -2.76 8.45 14.58
CA CYS A 238 -3.42 7.23 14.08
C CYS A 238 -2.48 6.38 13.21
N PHE A 239 -1.66 7.00 12.39
CA PHE A 239 -0.69 6.30 11.54
C PHE A 239 0.52 5.79 12.33
N PHE A 240 1.00 6.54 13.31
CA PHE A 240 2.05 6.07 14.23
C PHE A 240 1.60 4.87 15.07
N ASP A 241 0.36 4.88 15.55
CA ASP A 241 -0.21 3.76 16.30
C ASP A 241 -0.29 2.50 15.43
N LEU A 242 -0.75 2.63 14.18
CA LEU A 242 -0.81 1.53 13.21
C LEU A 242 0.60 1.01 12.86
N ALA A 243 1.56 1.90 12.61
CA ALA A 243 2.96 1.55 12.34
C ALA A 243 3.58 0.79 13.52
N THR A 244 3.34 1.29 14.74
CA THR A 244 3.83 0.66 15.98
C THR A 244 3.24 -0.73 16.18
N LEU A 245 1.94 -0.90 15.91
CA LEU A 245 1.28 -2.21 16.01
C LEU A 245 1.88 -3.21 15.03
N LEU A 246 2.04 -2.82 13.77
CA LEU A 246 2.63 -3.67 12.72
C LEU A 246 4.07 -4.07 13.05
N TRP A 247 4.86 -3.12 13.57
CA TRP A 247 6.26 -3.36 13.92
C TRP A 247 6.42 -4.31 15.11
N LYS A 248 5.63 -4.14 16.17
CA LYS A 248 5.64 -5.06 17.32
C LYS A 248 5.29 -6.50 16.96
N GLU A 249 4.38 -6.70 16.05
CA GLU A 249 4.02 -8.04 15.55
C GLU A 249 5.15 -8.67 14.71
N GLU A 250 5.99 -7.85 14.08
CA GLU A 250 7.17 -8.33 13.36
C GLU A 250 8.29 -8.72 14.31
N GLU A 251 8.51 -7.94 15.38
CA GLU A 251 9.54 -8.25 16.40
C GLU A 251 9.23 -9.51 17.22
N ASN A 252 7.94 -9.90 17.28
CA ASN A 252 7.49 -11.08 18.03
C ASN A 252 7.32 -12.33 17.15
N ALA A 253 7.52 -12.26 15.83
CA ALA A 253 7.36 -13.34 14.87
C ALA A 253 8.67 -14.09 14.62
#